data_2530f2f702b034d859bd8587b864e3c1
#
_entry.id   2530f2f702b034d859bd8587b864e3c1
#
_cell.length_a   1.000
_cell.length_b   1.000
_cell.length_c   1.000
_cell.angle_alpha   90.00
_cell.angle_beta   90.00
_cell.angle_gamma   90.00
#
_symmetry.space_group_name_H-M   'P 1'
#
loop_
_entity.id
_entity.type
_entity.pdbx_description
1 polymer ?
#
loop_
_entity_poly.entity_id
_entity_poly.type
_entity_poly.pdbx_seq_one_letter_code
_entity_poly.pdbx_strand_id
1 'polypeptide(L)'
;MEKKSFFSSVFGTGTFASTYIRIAWQIILGSFATLLMLLTLIIVYLIAYEGIYKEWIYPNIPKGDKYIEFSKEENSIAPFQQNDKWGYMNLLTDESIPAQFDHVWPFSEGIAAVIKDKKLVFINTKGEIVINKELGKMPEEADCRFMDGYCVVNSTEGLTGLIDQQGNWALEPIYDDIYPENGLWKVRSHELYGLFSADLDTMFTVKHPRIAIENETIEVSYPNHVVKLYDYGMNVLEDFVIHSIEELSTRDFYKEDEFRYATAKQMCYAVNAVDVSTLYYGLMDRNGKRITPPIFTSIEAIGMDLYFCKPQGIVINGKGKRVE
;
A
#
# COMPACT_ATOMS: atom_id res chain seq x y z
N MET A 1 80.98 16.77 26.93
CA MET A 1 80.41 16.90 25.57
C MET A 1 78.94 16.52 25.70
N GLU A 2 78.08 17.53 25.89
CA GLU A 2 76.60 17.36 26.05
C GLU A 2 75.96 17.24 24.68
N LYS A 3 75.23 16.12 24.49
CA LYS A 3 74.30 15.99 23.37
C LYS A 3 73.07 16.87 23.61
N LYS A 4 73.05 18.09 23.07
CA LYS A 4 71.86 18.86 22.95
C LYS A 4 70.85 18.10 22.10
N SER A 5 69.73 17.80 22.65
CA SER A 5 68.65 17.08 22.01
C SER A 5 68.16 17.85 20.78
N PHE A 6 68.04 17.13 19.66
CA PHE A 6 67.52 17.62 18.36
C PHE A 6 66.16 18.37 18.48
N PHE A 7 65.43 18.06 19.54
CA PHE A 7 64.11 18.69 19.81
C PHE A 7 64.19 20.18 20.20
N SER A 8 65.31 20.65 20.78
CA SER A 8 65.44 22.04 21.21
C SER A 8 65.83 23.00 20.09
N SER A 9 66.23 22.51 18.91
CA SER A 9 66.61 23.31 17.77
C SER A 9 65.50 23.54 16.74
N VAL A 10 64.42 22.74 16.82
CA VAL A 10 63.28 22.82 15.92
C VAL A 10 62.14 23.67 16.50
N PHE A 11 62.01 23.69 17.82
CA PHE A 11 61.02 24.50 18.50
C PHE A 11 61.75 25.52 19.41
N GLY A 12 61.87 26.76 18.92
CA GLY A 12 62.45 27.86 19.66
C GLY A 12 61.92 27.97 21.09
N THR A 13 62.81 28.43 21.97
CA THR A 13 62.64 28.65 23.39
C THR A 13 61.23 28.66 23.96
N GLY A 14 60.95 27.78 24.84
CA GLY A 14 59.81 27.38 25.67
C GLY A 14 58.53 28.18 25.84
N THR A 15 58.48 29.42 25.39
CA THR A 15 57.29 30.28 25.54
C THR A 15 56.29 30.14 24.40
N PHE A 16 56.73 29.95 23.16
CA PHE A 16 55.83 29.83 22.03
C PHE A 16 55.11 28.48 22.00
N ALA A 17 55.84 27.36 22.26
CA ALA A 17 55.25 26.04 22.27
C ALA A 17 54.16 25.87 23.37
N SER A 18 54.36 26.48 24.52
CA SER A 18 53.40 26.48 25.63
C SER A 18 52.11 27.28 25.28
N THR A 19 52.26 28.34 24.52
CA THR A 19 51.12 29.17 24.08
C THR A 19 50.27 28.43 23.05
N TYR A 20 50.86 27.79 22.04
CA TYR A 20 50.12 26.97 21.05
C TYR A 20 49.42 25.77 21.69
N ILE A 21 50.07 25.08 22.64
CA ILE A 21 49.47 23.99 23.40
C ILE A 21 48.27 24.50 24.22
N ARG A 22 48.39 25.68 24.86
CA ARG A 22 47.28 26.30 25.59
C ARG A 22 46.10 26.66 24.67
N ILE A 23 46.35 27.25 23.52
CA ILE A 23 45.32 27.59 22.55
C ILE A 23 44.65 26.33 22.02
N ALA A 24 45.44 25.31 21.64
CA ALA A 24 44.90 24.00 21.21
C ALA A 24 44.00 23.35 22.28
N TRP A 25 44.44 23.35 23.55
CA TRP A 25 43.62 22.87 24.66
C TRP A 25 42.35 23.70 24.89
N GLN A 26 42.39 25.02 24.73
CA GLN A 26 41.21 25.87 24.81
C GLN A 26 40.21 25.60 23.70
N ILE A 27 40.68 25.37 22.46
CA ILE A 27 39.84 24.99 21.33
C ILE A 27 39.22 23.60 21.58
N ILE A 28 39.99 22.63 22.03
CA ILE A 28 39.49 21.28 22.33
C ILE A 28 38.46 21.31 23.49
N LEU A 29 38.75 22.02 24.58
CA LEU A 29 37.80 22.18 25.67
C LEU A 29 36.54 22.95 25.27
N GLY A 30 36.70 23.99 24.43
CA GLY A 30 35.57 24.76 23.90
C GLY A 30 34.68 23.91 22.98
N SER A 31 35.26 23.13 22.08
CA SER A 31 34.50 22.22 21.22
C SER A 31 33.85 21.07 22.00
N PHE A 32 34.49 20.57 23.05
CA PHE A 32 33.92 19.57 23.94
C PHE A 32 32.75 20.13 24.75
N ALA A 33 32.88 21.36 25.26
CA ALA A 33 31.81 22.06 26.00
C ALA A 33 30.59 22.34 25.07
N THR A 34 30.82 22.75 23.81
CA THR A 34 29.73 22.95 22.84
C THR A 34 29.04 21.64 22.44
N LEU A 35 29.82 20.57 22.29
CA LEU A 35 29.24 19.24 22.02
C LEU A 35 28.40 18.75 23.21
N LEU A 36 28.89 18.94 24.45
CA LEU A 36 28.18 18.59 25.68
C LEU A 36 26.88 19.42 25.83
N MET A 37 26.92 20.69 25.50
CA MET A 37 25.74 21.57 25.48
C MET A 37 24.71 21.13 24.44
N LEU A 38 25.13 20.76 23.23
CA LEU A 38 24.23 20.19 22.20
C LEU A 38 23.62 18.87 22.67
N LEU A 39 24.40 18.01 23.27
CA LEU A 39 23.91 16.72 23.78
C LEU A 39 22.88 16.91 24.90
N THR A 40 23.12 17.87 25.81
CA THR A 40 22.15 18.21 26.88
C THR A 40 20.88 18.82 26.30
N LEU A 41 20.94 19.66 25.27
CA LEU A 41 19.78 20.20 24.58
C LEU A 41 18.96 19.10 23.90
N ILE A 42 19.63 18.14 23.28
CA ILE A 42 18.96 16.96 22.65
C ILE A 42 18.28 16.11 23.73
N ILE A 43 18.96 15.87 24.87
CA ILE A 43 18.38 15.10 25.98
C ILE A 43 17.19 15.84 26.61
N VAL A 44 17.28 17.15 26.80
CA VAL A 44 16.16 17.98 27.29
C VAL A 44 15.01 17.97 26.31
N TYR A 45 15.30 18.08 24.99
CA TYR A 45 14.29 17.96 23.96
C TYR A 45 13.61 16.57 23.96
N LEU A 46 14.38 15.48 24.08
CA LEU A 46 13.84 14.13 24.17
C LEU A 46 13.00 13.92 25.44
N ILE A 47 13.45 14.42 26.59
CA ILE A 47 12.69 14.36 27.85
C ILE A 47 11.42 15.21 27.76
N ALA A 48 11.50 16.42 27.17
CA ALA A 48 10.34 17.28 26.97
C ALA A 48 9.36 16.65 25.94
N TYR A 49 9.88 16.03 24.88
CA TYR A 49 9.08 15.33 23.88
C TYR A 49 8.43 14.06 24.47
N GLU A 50 9.18 13.24 25.21
CA GLU A 50 8.65 12.02 25.81
C GLU A 50 7.78 12.29 27.05
N GLY A 51 8.19 13.20 27.94
CA GLY A 51 7.49 13.48 29.18
C GLY A 51 6.35 14.50 29.04
N ILE A 52 6.62 15.65 28.41
CA ILE A 52 5.62 16.73 28.32
C ILE A 52 4.68 16.51 27.12
N TYR A 53 5.21 16.12 25.99
CA TYR A 53 4.40 15.89 24.78
C TYR A 53 3.59 14.59 24.91
N LYS A 54 4.19 13.48 25.36
CA LYS A 54 3.47 12.22 25.56
C LYS A 54 2.58 12.19 26.81
N GLU A 55 2.94 12.88 27.86
CA GLU A 55 2.14 12.81 29.11
C GLU A 55 1.19 14.00 29.32
N TRP A 56 1.44 15.16 28.72
CA TRP A 56 0.62 16.36 28.89
C TRP A 56 -0.14 16.79 27.65
N ILE A 57 0.45 16.68 26.47
CA ILE A 57 -0.19 17.07 25.22
C ILE A 57 -0.92 15.86 24.61
N TYR A 58 -0.28 14.68 24.69
CA TYR A 58 -0.84 13.42 24.20
C TYR A 58 -1.92 12.76 25.07
N PRO A 59 -2.12 13.00 26.39
CA PRO A 59 -3.25 12.39 27.10
C PRO A 59 -4.59 13.05 26.78
N ASN A 60 -4.57 14.25 26.20
CA ASN A 60 -5.79 14.90 25.69
C ASN A 60 -6.01 14.58 24.20
N ILE A 61 -5.04 13.94 23.54
CA ILE A 61 -5.23 13.22 22.27
C ILE A 61 -5.44 11.76 22.65
N PRO A 62 -6.60 11.16 22.36
CA PRO A 62 -6.95 9.82 22.81
C PRO A 62 -5.89 8.80 22.43
N LYS A 63 -5.47 7.98 23.40
CA LYS A 63 -4.64 6.80 23.17
C LYS A 63 -5.50 5.72 22.51
N GLY A 64 -5.78 5.85 21.23
CA GLY A 64 -6.26 4.77 20.40
C GLY A 64 -5.07 4.12 19.72
N ASP A 65 -4.90 2.81 19.87
CA ASP A 65 -3.83 2.04 19.24
C ASP A 65 -3.94 1.96 17.71
N LYS A 66 -4.91 2.63 17.12
CA LYS A 66 -5.12 2.68 15.66
C LYS A 66 -5.32 4.12 15.22
N TYR A 67 -4.32 4.67 14.56
CA TYR A 67 -4.49 5.86 13.74
C TYR A 67 -5.28 5.44 12.50
N ILE A 68 -6.47 6.01 12.35
CA ILE A 68 -7.14 6.04 11.05
C ILE A 68 -6.36 7.07 10.23
N GLU A 69 -5.68 6.61 9.18
CA GLU A 69 -4.89 7.48 8.31
C GLU A 69 -5.85 8.37 7.52
N PHE A 70 -5.78 9.67 7.79
CA PHE A 70 -6.58 10.65 7.06
C PHE A 70 -5.92 10.98 5.73
N SER A 71 -6.69 10.99 4.66
CA SER A 71 -6.24 11.65 3.44
C SER A 71 -6.06 13.14 3.74
N LYS A 72 -4.89 13.68 3.44
CA LYS A 72 -4.48 15.04 3.81
C LYS A 72 -5.28 16.15 3.13
N GLU A 73 -6.22 15.84 2.25
CA GLU A 73 -6.76 16.81 1.31
C GLU A 73 -8.17 17.34 1.62
N GLU A 74 -8.99 16.67 2.43
CA GLU A 74 -10.39 17.10 2.50
C GLU A 74 -10.93 17.53 3.86
N ASN A 75 -10.36 17.14 5.01
CA ASN A 75 -11.05 17.43 6.26
C ASN A 75 -10.13 17.85 7.40
N SER A 76 -10.33 19.08 7.83
CA SER A 76 -9.87 19.56 9.13
C SER A 76 -10.56 18.83 10.32
N ILE A 77 -11.42 17.86 10.07
CA ILE A 77 -12.19 17.12 11.09
C ILE A 77 -11.53 15.79 11.36
N ALA A 78 -10.92 15.66 12.53
CA ALA A 78 -10.22 14.46 12.97
C ALA A 78 -11.04 13.69 14.02
N PRO A 79 -11.07 12.34 13.99
CA PRO A 79 -11.66 11.57 15.08
C PRO A 79 -10.78 11.65 16.32
N PHE A 80 -11.44 11.62 17.48
CA PHE A 80 -10.78 11.44 18.76
C PHE A 80 -11.56 10.44 19.62
N GLN A 81 -10.88 9.82 20.58
CA GLN A 81 -11.50 8.89 21.49
C GLN A 81 -11.45 9.43 22.93
N GLN A 82 -12.55 9.30 23.64
CA GLN A 82 -12.66 9.65 25.05
C GLN A 82 -13.59 8.67 25.77
N ASN A 83 -13.15 8.06 26.86
CA ASN A 83 -13.90 7.08 27.64
C ASN A 83 -14.49 5.95 26.78
N ASP A 84 -13.64 5.34 25.94
CA ASP A 84 -13.98 4.24 25.01
C ASP A 84 -15.04 4.59 23.96
N LYS A 85 -15.35 5.87 23.78
CA LYS A 85 -16.22 6.37 22.71
C LYS A 85 -15.46 7.29 21.80
N TRP A 86 -15.87 7.33 20.55
CA TRP A 86 -15.31 8.17 19.51
C TRP A 86 -16.15 9.42 19.27
N GLY A 87 -15.49 10.51 18.94
CA GLY A 87 -16.06 11.77 18.48
C GLY A 87 -15.17 12.37 17.39
N TYR A 88 -15.46 13.59 16.99
CA TYR A 88 -14.68 14.32 16.01
C TYR A 88 -14.36 15.72 16.48
N MET A 89 -13.19 16.22 16.11
CA MET A 89 -12.74 17.58 16.39
C MET A 89 -12.32 18.25 15.09
N ASN A 90 -12.81 19.46 14.86
CA ASN A 90 -12.32 20.29 13.77
C ASN A 90 -11.02 20.99 14.21
N LEU A 91 -9.93 20.65 13.55
CA LEU A 91 -8.59 21.17 13.88
C LEU A 91 -8.39 22.65 13.54
N LEU A 92 -9.31 23.27 12.80
CA LEU A 92 -9.24 24.67 12.39
C LEU A 92 -10.17 25.57 13.21
N THR A 93 -11.31 25.07 13.70
CA THR A 93 -12.35 25.89 14.33
C THR A 93 -12.59 25.55 15.80
N ASP A 94 -11.92 24.54 16.37
CA ASP A 94 -12.16 23.99 17.70
C ASP A 94 -13.59 23.47 17.92
N GLU A 95 -14.42 23.40 16.88
CA GLU A 95 -15.71 22.74 16.96
C GLU A 95 -15.54 21.23 17.10
N SER A 96 -16.40 20.60 17.88
CA SER A 96 -16.31 19.16 18.12
C SER A 96 -17.68 18.49 18.12
N ILE A 97 -17.70 17.25 17.61
CA ILE A 97 -18.80 16.31 17.82
C ILE A 97 -18.40 15.46 19.02
N PRO A 98 -19.14 15.51 20.14
CA PRO A 98 -18.77 14.81 21.37
C PRO A 98 -18.54 13.31 21.17
N ALA A 99 -17.67 12.73 21.98
CA ALA A 99 -17.42 11.30 21.99
C ALA A 99 -18.67 10.52 22.42
N GLN A 100 -19.32 9.86 21.49
CA GLN A 100 -20.56 9.12 21.70
C GLN A 100 -20.70 7.86 20.83
N PHE A 101 -19.82 7.67 19.85
CA PHE A 101 -19.88 6.59 18.88
C PHE A 101 -19.02 5.40 19.34
N ASP A 102 -19.46 4.19 18.98
CA ASP A 102 -18.72 2.95 19.27
C ASP A 102 -17.50 2.81 18.36
N HIS A 103 -17.65 3.23 17.08
CA HIS A 103 -16.59 3.26 16.08
C HIS A 103 -16.89 4.38 15.07
N VAL A 104 -15.84 4.87 14.38
CA VAL A 104 -15.98 5.97 13.41
C VAL A 104 -15.01 5.77 12.25
N TRP A 105 -15.43 6.23 11.06
CA TRP A 105 -14.58 6.36 9.89
C TRP A 105 -14.32 7.83 9.59
N PRO A 106 -13.26 8.16 8.86
CA PRO A 106 -13.00 9.54 8.45
C PRO A 106 -14.16 10.14 7.67
N PHE A 107 -14.35 11.46 7.78
CA PHE A 107 -15.23 12.19 6.88
C PHE A 107 -14.70 12.09 5.45
N SER A 108 -15.58 11.88 4.50
CA SER A 108 -15.32 11.97 3.08
C SER A 108 -16.56 12.55 2.41
N GLU A 109 -16.38 13.48 1.51
CA GLU A 109 -17.49 14.17 0.81
C GLU A 109 -18.55 14.76 1.78
N GLY A 110 -18.10 15.22 2.97
CA GLY A 110 -18.94 15.83 3.99
C GLY A 110 -19.74 14.86 4.86
N ILE A 111 -19.59 13.55 4.68
CA ILE A 111 -20.31 12.49 5.39
C ILE A 111 -19.30 11.52 6.03
N ALA A 112 -19.60 11.06 7.23
CA ALA A 112 -18.83 10.03 7.91
C ALA A 112 -19.72 8.87 8.34
N ALA A 113 -19.26 7.65 8.13
CA ALA A 113 -19.84 6.47 8.73
C ALA A 113 -19.47 6.39 10.21
N VAL A 114 -20.43 6.01 11.06
CA VAL A 114 -20.20 5.80 12.49
C VAL A 114 -21.03 4.60 12.98
N ILE A 115 -20.52 3.90 13.98
CA ILE A 115 -21.31 2.91 14.72
C ILE A 115 -21.86 3.61 15.97
N LYS A 116 -23.17 3.69 16.06
CA LYS A 116 -23.89 4.22 17.21
C LYS A 116 -24.89 3.18 17.69
N ASP A 117 -24.83 2.84 18.98
CA ASP A 117 -25.69 1.82 19.58
C ASP A 117 -25.72 0.49 18.77
N LYS A 118 -24.50 0.07 18.31
CA LYS A 118 -24.25 -1.11 17.47
C LYS A 118 -24.87 -1.08 16.06
N LYS A 119 -25.34 0.11 15.61
CA LYS A 119 -25.90 0.30 14.27
C LYS A 119 -24.97 1.19 13.45
N LEU A 120 -24.76 0.83 12.19
CA LEU A 120 -24.10 1.69 11.22
C LEU A 120 -25.05 2.79 10.80
N VAL A 121 -24.64 4.03 11.00
CA VAL A 121 -25.35 5.23 10.53
C VAL A 121 -24.35 6.21 9.94
N PHE A 122 -24.81 7.18 9.18
CA PHE A 122 -23.94 8.21 8.61
C PHE A 122 -24.33 9.57 9.13
N ILE A 123 -23.33 10.39 9.41
CA ILE A 123 -23.50 11.74 9.96
C ILE A 123 -22.88 12.79 9.05
N ASN A 124 -23.41 14.01 9.10
CA ASN A 124 -22.78 15.17 8.49
C ASN A 124 -21.74 15.80 9.44
N THR A 125 -21.06 16.84 8.96
CA THR A 125 -20.01 17.56 9.72
C THR A 125 -20.50 18.23 11.01
N LYS A 126 -21.83 18.36 11.21
CA LYS A 126 -22.45 18.85 12.44
C LYS A 126 -22.78 17.73 13.43
N GLY A 127 -22.56 16.47 13.06
CA GLY A 127 -22.90 15.30 13.88
C GLY A 127 -24.37 14.89 13.78
N GLU A 128 -25.12 15.43 12.83
CA GLU A 128 -26.50 15.06 12.58
C GLU A 128 -26.56 13.81 11.71
N ILE A 129 -27.42 12.84 12.07
CA ILE A 129 -27.61 11.62 11.28
C ILE A 129 -28.31 11.98 9.97
N VAL A 130 -27.65 11.70 8.85
CA VAL A 130 -28.18 11.95 7.50
C VAL A 130 -28.64 10.67 6.81
N ILE A 131 -28.04 9.53 7.14
CA ILE A 131 -28.47 8.22 6.64
C ILE A 131 -28.65 7.28 7.85
N ASN A 132 -29.88 6.77 8.00
CA ASN A 132 -30.26 5.81 9.04
C ASN A 132 -30.99 4.62 8.40
N LYS A 133 -30.29 3.95 7.51
CA LYS A 133 -30.76 2.73 6.83
C LYS A 133 -30.41 1.51 7.65
N GLU A 134 -31.23 0.49 7.60
CA GLU A 134 -30.89 -0.80 8.20
C GLU A 134 -29.84 -1.49 7.34
N LEU A 135 -28.60 -1.45 7.83
CA LEU A 135 -27.41 -2.00 7.15
C LEU A 135 -26.81 -3.12 8.00
N GLY A 136 -26.03 -3.97 7.36
CA GLY A 136 -25.27 -5.02 8.00
C GLY A 136 -24.08 -4.48 8.81
N LYS A 137 -23.40 -5.38 9.48
CA LYS A 137 -22.16 -5.05 10.18
C LYS A 137 -21.04 -4.82 9.19
N MET A 138 -20.32 -3.74 9.37
CA MET A 138 -19.05 -3.50 8.68
C MET A 138 -17.89 -3.92 9.59
N PRO A 139 -16.87 -4.62 9.06
CA PRO A 139 -15.60 -4.80 9.77
C PRO A 139 -14.98 -3.45 10.10
N GLU A 140 -14.35 -3.32 11.27
CA GLU A 140 -13.69 -2.06 11.66
C GLU A 140 -12.54 -1.67 10.71
N GLU A 141 -11.92 -2.66 10.08
CA GLU A 141 -10.86 -2.48 9.10
C GLU A 141 -11.36 -2.16 7.69
N ALA A 142 -12.67 -2.29 7.44
CA ALA A 142 -13.26 -1.96 6.13
C ALA A 142 -13.23 -0.46 5.90
N ASP A 143 -13.01 -0.06 4.66
CA ASP A 143 -13.12 1.34 4.25
C ASP A 143 -14.60 1.69 4.00
N CYS A 144 -15.22 2.39 4.95
CA CYS A 144 -16.62 2.81 4.87
C CYS A 144 -16.71 4.31 4.60
N ARG A 145 -15.99 4.80 3.60
CA ARG A 145 -15.99 6.20 3.16
C ARG A 145 -16.73 6.38 1.86
N PHE A 146 -17.31 7.56 1.67
CA PHE A 146 -17.83 7.95 0.36
C PHE A 146 -16.66 8.24 -0.60
N MET A 147 -16.75 7.70 -1.80
CA MET A 147 -15.82 7.90 -2.91
C MET A 147 -16.65 8.07 -4.17
N ASP A 148 -16.43 9.15 -4.90
CA ASP A 148 -17.21 9.48 -6.12
C ASP A 148 -18.72 9.40 -5.93
N GLY A 149 -19.20 9.84 -4.75
CA GLY A 149 -20.62 9.86 -4.39
C GLY A 149 -21.19 8.54 -3.83
N TYR A 150 -20.39 7.49 -3.70
CA TYR A 150 -20.84 6.17 -3.27
C TYR A 150 -20.03 5.63 -2.09
N CYS A 151 -20.68 4.80 -1.28
CA CYS A 151 -20.04 4.10 -0.15
C CYS A 151 -20.33 2.59 -0.23
N VAL A 152 -19.29 1.79 -0.03
CA VAL A 152 -19.41 0.33 0.06
C VAL A 152 -19.98 -0.04 1.42
N VAL A 153 -21.09 -0.77 1.43
CA VAL A 153 -21.73 -1.23 2.68
C VAL A 153 -22.30 -2.63 2.53
N ASN A 154 -22.44 -3.31 3.67
CA ASN A 154 -23.09 -4.61 3.73
C ASN A 154 -24.59 -4.48 4.00
N SER A 155 -25.37 -5.34 3.40
CA SER A 155 -26.78 -5.58 3.79
C SER A 155 -26.86 -6.39 5.08
N THR A 156 -28.04 -6.49 5.67
CA THR A 156 -28.32 -7.35 6.83
C THR A 156 -28.09 -8.82 6.55
N GLU A 157 -28.13 -9.22 5.29
CA GLU A 157 -27.84 -10.58 4.81
C GLU A 157 -26.34 -10.85 4.63
N GLY A 158 -25.51 -9.83 4.79
CA GLY A 158 -24.04 -9.92 4.68
C GLY A 158 -23.51 -9.80 3.25
N LEU A 159 -24.36 -9.46 2.28
CA LEU A 159 -23.94 -9.16 0.91
C LEU A 159 -23.60 -7.68 0.76
N THR A 160 -22.65 -7.39 -0.11
CA THR A 160 -22.11 -6.06 -0.33
C THR A 160 -22.81 -5.33 -1.47
N GLY A 161 -23.10 -4.05 -1.26
CA GLY A 161 -23.65 -3.13 -2.25
C GLY A 161 -23.05 -1.74 -2.13
N LEU A 162 -23.47 -0.81 -2.97
CA LEU A 162 -23.13 0.61 -2.92
C LEU A 162 -24.35 1.42 -2.56
N ILE A 163 -24.21 2.35 -1.63
CA ILE A 163 -25.24 3.37 -1.36
C ILE A 163 -24.77 4.74 -1.87
N ASP A 164 -25.74 5.54 -2.30
CA ASP A 164 -25.53 6.97 -2.59
C ASP A 164 -25.55 7.81 -1.29
N GLN A 165 -25.29 9.12 -1.40
CA GLN A 165 -25.28 10.04 -0.28
C GLN A 165 -26.68 10.27 0.35
N GLN A 166 -27.75 9.80 -0.28
CA GLN A 166 -29.12 9.80 0.25
C GLN A 166 -29.47 8.48 0.95
N GLY A 167 -28.57 7.48 0.90
CA GLY A 167 -28.75 6.16 1.48
C GLY A 167 -29.56 5.20 0.61
N ASN A 168 -29.79 5.51 -0.67
CA ASN A 168 -30.40 4.58 -1.61
C ASN A 168 -29.35 3.61 -2.14
N TRP A 169 -29.77 2.39 -2.50
CA TRP A 169 -28.89 1.48 -3.19
C TRP A 169 -28.61 1.97 -4.62
N ALA A 170 -27.36 2.29 -4.91
CA ALA A 170 -26.87 2.60 -6.25
C ALA A 170 -26.43 1.32 -6.98
N LEU A 171 -25.83 0.36 -6.24
CA LEU A 171 -25.73 -1.04 -6.63
C LEU A 171 -26.39 -1.87 -5.53
N GLU A 172 -27.32 -2.73 -5.93
CA GLU A 172 -28.00 -3.66 -5.00
C GLU A 172 -26.99 -4.57 -4.29
N PRO A 173 -27.24 -4.91 -3.02
CA PRO A 173 -26.33 -5.74 -2.22
C PRO A 173 -26.47 -7.23 -2.59
N ILE A 174 -25.89 -7.59 -3.72
CA ILE A 174 -25.92 -8.94 -4.29
C ILE A 174 -24.52 -9.54 -4.50
N TYR A 175 -23.47 -8.79 -4.12
CA TYR A 175 -22.07 -9.18 -4.31
C TYR A 175 -21.46 -9.70 -3.01
N ASP A 176 -20.47 -10.57 -3.15
CA ASP A 176 -19.65 -11.00 -2.00
C ASP A 176 -18.73 -9.86 -1.54
N ASP A 177 -18.18 -9.12 -2.51
CA ASP A 177 -17.30 -7.97 -2.26
C ASP A 177 -17.39 -6.93 -3.39
N ILE A 178 -17.12 -5.68 -3.05
CA ILE A 178 -16.93 -4.57 -3.98
C ILE A 178 -15.61 -3.86 -3.64
N TYR A 179 -14.75 -3.66 -4.64
CA TYR A 179 -13.45 -3.02 -4.50
C TYR A 179 -13.39 -1.78 -5.38
N PRO A 180 -13.20 -0.58 -4.79
CA PRO A 180 -12.83 0.60 -5.57
C PRO A 180 -11.39 0.44 -6.04
N GLU A 181 -11.15 0.54 -7.34
CA GLU A 181 -9.83 0.35 -7.94
C GLU A 181 -9.64 1.27 -9.14
N ASN A 182 -8.77 2.29 -8.99
CA ASN A 182 -8.43 3.26 -10.04
C ASN A 182 -9.66 3.98 -10.67
N GLY A 183 -10.62 4.40 -9.83
CA GLY A 183 -11.84 5.09 -10.29
C GLY A 183 -12.89 4.18 -10.93
N LEU A 184 -12.75 2.87 -10.77
CA LEU A 184 -13.69 1.86 -11.22
C LEU A 184 -14.17 1.01 -10.03
N TRP A 185 -15.33 0.37 -10.17
CA TRP A 185 -15.89 -0.51 -9.14
C TRP A 185 -15.80 -1.96 -9.60
N LYS A 186 -14.83 -2.68 -9.05
CA LYS A 186 -14.68 -4.13 -9.28
C LYS A 186 -15.55 -4.89 -8.29
N VAL A 187 -16.41 -5.75 -8.77
CA VAL A 187 -17.31 -6.57 -7.95
C VAL A 187 -16.95 -8.04 -8.05
N ARG A 188 -17.18 -8.79 -6.97
CA ARG A 188 -16.99 -10.23 -6.92
C ARG A 188 -18.28 -10.91 -6.48
N SER A 189 -18.62 -12.02 -7.12
CA SER A 189 -19.67 -12.92 -6.70
C SER A 189 -19.32 -14.36 -7.12
N HIS A 190 -19.31 -15.29 -6.17
CA HIS A 190 -19.02 -16.72 -6.39
C HIS A 190 -17.72 -16.94 -7.19
N GLU A 191 -16.62 -16.32 -6.77
CA GLU A 191 -15.29 -16.41 -7.43
C GLU A 191 -15.24 -15.80 -8.84
N LEU A 192 -16.28 -15.12 -9.29
CA LEU A 192 -16.32 -14.41 -10.57
C LEU A 192 -16.34 -12.91 -10.36
N TYR A 193 -15.75 -12.21 -11.29
CA TYR A 193 -15.59 -10.76 -11.26
C TYR A 193 -16.40 -10.07 -12.34
N GLY A 194 -16.87 -8.87 -11.99
CA GLY A 194 -17.44 -7.89 -12.89
C GLY A 194 -16.80 -6.54 -12.67
N LEU A 195 -17.09 -5.58 -13.53
CA LEU A 195 -16.56 -4.23 -13.46
C LEU A 195 -17.59 -3.20 -13.86
N PHE A 196 -17.67 -2.12 -13.10
CA PHE A 196 -18.48 -0.95 -13.39
C PHE A 196 -17.59 0.30 -13.50
N SER A 197 -18.01 1.26 -14.31
CA SER A 197 -17.40 2.58 -14.41
C SER A 197 -17.61 3.38 -13.12
N ALA A 198 -17.00 4.56 -13.01
CA ALA A 198 -17.25 5.52 -11.92
C ALA A 198 -18.75 5.89 -11.81
N ASP A 199 -19.43 6.02 -12.94
CA ASP A 199 -20.87 6.35 -13.01
C ASP A 199 -21.77 5.12 -12.86
N LEU A 200 -21.22 3.96 -12.49
CA LEU A 200 -21.90 2.68 -12.32
C LEU A 200 -22.46 2.07 -13.61
N ASP A 201 -21.97 2.50 -14.78
CA ASP A 201 -22.25 1.80 -16.03
C ASP A 201 -21.54 0.46 -16.06
N THR A 202 -22.25 -0.59 -16.46
CA THR A 202 -21.67 -1.94 -16.53
C THR A 202 -20.64 -2.02 -17.66
N MET A 203 -19.37 -2.16 -17.33
CA MET A 203 -18.29 -2.43 -18.28
C MET A 203 -18.17 -3.95 -18.56
N PHE A 204 -18.12 -4.74 -17.50
CA PHE A 204 -18.09 -6.21 -17.59
C PHE A 204 -19.06 -6.81 -16.58
N THR A 205 -19.93 -7.69 -17.07
CA THR A 205 -20.85 -8.46 -16.20
C THR A 205 -20.08 -9.47 -15.36
N VAL A 206 -20.64 -9.90 -14.22
CA VAL A 206 -20.01 -10.86 -13.30
C VAL A 206 -19.99 -12.26 -13.91
N LYS A 207 -18.94 -12.58 -14.63
CA LYS A 207 -18.73 -13.90 -15.30
C LYS A 207 -17.26 -14.18 -15.61
N HIS A 208 -16.36 -13.30 -15.21
CA HIS A 208 -14.95 -13.39 -15.57
C HIS A 208 -14.15 -13.99 -14.41
N PRO A 209 -13.30 -15.01 -14.65
CA PRO A 209 -12.46 -15.62 -13.63
C PRO A 209 -11.48 -14.61 -13.00
N ARG A 210 -11.13 -13.57 -13.76
CA ARG A 210 -10.23 -12.51 -13.28
C ARG A 210 -10.45 -11.22 -14.07
N ILE A 211 -10.40 -10.11 -13.35
CA ILE A 211 -10.23 -8.75 -13.87
C ILE A 211 -9.11 -8.09 -13.08
N ALA A 212 -8.09 -7.56 -13.76
CA ALA A 212 -7.02 -6.77 -13.17
C ALA A 212 -6.96 -5.41 -13.84
N ILE A 213 -6.68 -4.37 -13.06
CA ILE A 213 -6.65 -2.98 -13.52
C ILE A 213 -5.26 -2.43 -13.22
N GLU A 214 -4.48 -2.11 -14.24
CA GLU A 214 -3.13 -1.59 -14.09
C GLU A 214 -2.81 -0.59 -15.22
N ASN A 215 -2.15 0.50 -14.87
CA ASN A 215 -1.64 1.49 -15.84
C ASN A 215 -2.69 1.94 -16.87
N GLU A 216 -3.90 2.26 -16.41
CA GLU A 216 -5.03 2.67 -17.26
C GLU A 216 -5.48 1.60 -18.26
N THR A 217 -5.17 0.34 -17.99
CA THR A 217 -5.63 -0.79 -18.78
C THR A 217 -6.39 -1.80 -17.93
N ILE A 218 -7.30 -2.53 -18.55
CA ILE A 218 -8.13 -3.55 -17.93
C ILE A 218 -7.80 -4.89 -18.58
N GLU A 219 -7.20 -5.80 -17.81
CA GLU A 219 -6.98 -7.17 -18.23
C GLU A 219 -8.16 -8.04 -17.82
N VAL A 220 -8.82 -8.69 -18.75
CA VAL A 220 -9.97 -9.55 -18.51
C VAL A 220 -9.65 -10.97 -18.94
N SER A 221 -9.74 -11.92 -18.00
CA SER A 221 -9.64 -13.34 -18.29
C SER A 221 -11.04 -13.92 -18.53
N TYR A 222 -11.14 -14.80 -19.50
CA TYR A 222 -12.37 -15.50 -19.88
C TYR A 222 -12.26 -16.99 -19.53
N PRO A 223 -13.38 -17.71 -19.34
CA PRO A 223 -13.38 -19.12 -18.93
C PRO A 223 -12.62 -20.07 -19.85
N ASN A 224 -12.46 -19.72 -21.14
CA ASN A 224 -11.77 -20.52 -22.16
C ASN A 224 -10.28 -20.13 -22.31
N HIS A 225 -9.67 -19.58 -21.27
CA HIS A 225 -8.28 -19.09 -21.27
C HIS A 225 -7.99 -17.94 -22.26
N VAL A 226 -9.00 -17.34 -22.84
CA VAL A 226 -8.82 -16.09 -23.59
C VAL A 226 -8.53 -14.99 -22.59
N VAL A 227 -7.53 -14.18 -22.88
CA VAL A 227 -7.20 -12.97 -22.12
C VAL A 227 -7.25 -11.80 -23.09
N LYS A 228 -7.96 -10.75 -22.69
CA LYS A 228 -8.05 -9.51 -23.49
C LYS A 228 -7.62 -8.34 -22.63
N LEU A 229 -6.89 -7.44 -23.25
CA LEU A 229 -6.50 -6.17 -22.67
C LEU A 229 -7.36 -5.06 -23.29
N TYR A 230 -7.95 -4.22 -22.44
CA TYR A 230 -8.79 -3.11 -22.83
C TYR A 230 -8.23 -1.80 -22.31
N ASP A 231 -8.50 -0.70 -22.99
CA ASP A 231 -8.44 0.62 -22.39
C ASP A 231 -9.73 0.94 -21.59
N TYR A 232 -9.77 2.07 -20.90
CA TYR A 232 -10.97 2.49 -20.15
C TYR A 232 -12.16 2.86 -21.08
N GLY A 233 -11.91 3.10 -22.36
CA GLY A 233 -12.93 3.27 -23.39
C GLY A 233 -13.49 1.96 -23.95
N MET A 234 -13.11 0.81 -23.36
CA MET A 234 -13.53 -0.53 -23.78
C MET A 234 -13.01 -0.95 -25.16
N ASN A 235 -11.98 -0.27 -25.69
CA ASN A 235 -11.32 -0.72 -26.92
C ASN A 235 -10.35 -1.86 -26.60
N VAL A 236 -10.39 -2.91 -27.43
CA VAL A 236 -9.46 -4.04 -27.29
C VAL A 236 -8.07 -3.61 -27.75
N LEU A 237 -7.12 -3.67 -26.81
CA LEU A 237 -5.70 -3.37 -27.08
C LEU A 237 -4.94 -4.65 -27.46
N GLU A 238 -5.28 -5.79 -26.86
CA GLU A 238 -4.64 -7.07 -27.09
C GLU A 238 -5.64 -8.22 -26.89
N ASP A 239 -5.59 -9.23 -27.79
CA ASP A 239 -6.46 -10.41 -27.75
C ASP A 239 -5.64 -11.66 -28.06
N PHE A 240 -5.60 -12.63 -27.14
CA PHE A 240 -4.89 -13.88 -27.35
C PHE A 240 -5.51 -15.03 -26.54
N VAL A 241 -5.20 -16.26 -26.98
CA VAL A 241 -5.61 -17.49 -26.29
C VAL A 241 -4.42 -18.09 -25.58
N ILE A 242 -4.53 -18.31 -24.27
CA ILE A 242 -3.55 -19.09 -23.53
C ILE A 242 -3.75 -20.56 -23.87
N HIS A 243 -2.73 -21.15 -24.50
CA HIS A 243 -2.71 -22.55 -24.89
C HIS A 243 -2.44 -23.47 -23.70
N SER A 244 -1.44 -23.13 -22.89
CA SER A 244 -1.09 -23.86 -21.68
C SER A 244 -0.52 -22.93 -20.59
N ILE A 245 -0.61 -23.41 -19.33
CA ILE A 245 0.06 -22.80 -18.18
C ILE A 245 0.87 -23.92 -17.54
N GLU A 246 2.15 -23.69 -17.35
CA GLU A 246 3.09 -24.70 -16.89
C GLU A 246 3.89 -24.20 -15.69
N GLU A 247 4.07 -25.07 -14.70
CA GLU A 247 5.03 -24.79 -13.63
C GLU A 247 6.45 -24.92 -14.16
N LEU A 248 7.28 -23.93 -13.83
CA LEU A 248 8.70 -23.97 -14.11
C LEU A 248 9.43 -24.58 -12.91
N SER A 249 10.38 -25.47 -13.20
CA SER A 249 11.26 -26.05 -12.19
C SER A 249 12.71 -25.72 -12.49
N THR A 250 13.46 -25.45 -11.44
CA THR A 250 14.92 -25.28 -11.51
C THR A 250 15.60 -26.51 -10.96
N ARG A 251 16.79 -26.78 -11.48
CA ARG A 251 17.63 -27.89 -11.02
C ARG A 251 18.56 -27.36 -9.95
N ASP A 252 18.33 -27.78 -8.70
CA ASP A 252 19.23 -27.48 -7.60
C ASP A 252 20.26 -28.61 -7.43
N PHE A 253 21.55 -28.23 -7.35
CA PHE A 253 22.63 -29.15 -7.02
C PHE A 253 22.73 -29.26 -5.49
N TYR A 254 22.35 -30.41 -4.96
CA TYR A 254 22.57 -30.75 -3.57
C TYR A 254 23.58 -31.88 -3.48
N LYS A 255 24.77 -31.61 -2.89
CA LYS A 255 25.86 -32.59 -2.64
C LYS A 255 26.10 -33.65 -3.71
N GLU A 256 27.24 -33.55 -4.29
CA GLU A 256 28.01 -34.40 -5.22
C GLU A 256 27.27 -35.36 -6.17
N ASP A 257 26.06 -35.88 -5.89
CA ASP A 257 25.33 -36.79 -6.80
C ASP A 257 23.79 -36.73 -6.72
N GLU A 258 23.19 -35.93 -5.87
CA GLU A 258 21.73 -35.80 -5.80
C GLU A 258 21.23 -34.52 -6.44
N PHE A 259 20.46 -34.66 -7.53
CA PHE A 259 19.73 -33.55 -8.16
C PHE A 259 18.34 -33.46 -7.56
N ARG A 260 17.98 -32.28 -7.02
CA ARG A 260 16.61 -31.95 -6.65
C ARG A 260 16.07 -30.90 -7.60
N TYR A 261 14.84 -31.09 -8.03
CA TYR A 261 14.09 -30.08 -8.76
C TYR A 261 13.28 -29.27 -7.74
N ALA A 262 13.48 -27.97 -7.74
CA ALA A 262 12.64 -27.04 -6.98
C ALA A 262 11.69 -26.33 -7.95
N THR A 263 10.45 -26.18 -7.56
CA THR A 263 9.46 -25.41 -8.33
C THR A 263 9.83 -23.92 -8.26
N ALA A 264 9.96 -23.28 -9.41
CA ALA A 264 10.23 -21.86 -9.49
C ALA A 264 9.05 -21.05 -8.94
N LYS A 265 9.32 -19.80 -8.56
CA LYS A 265 8.32 -18.92 -7.96
C LYS A 265 7.19 -18.58 -8.92
N GLN A 266 7.50 -18.36 -10.17
CA GLN A 266 6.55 -17.99 -11.21
C GLN A 266 6.27 -19.16 -12.16
N MET A 267 5.15 -19.04 -12.89
CA MET A 267 4.71 -19.98 -13.91
C MET A 267 4.98 -19.42 -15.30
N CYS A 268 4.95 -20.30 -16.29
CA CYS A 268 5.01 -19.97 -17.70
C CYS A 268 3.63 -20.16 -18.33
N TYR A 269 3.21 -19.23 -19.17
CA TYR A 269 2.04 -19.43 -20.03
C TYR A 269 2.46 -19.40 -21.50
N ALA A 270 1.81 -20.20 -22.30
CA ALA A 270 2.03 -20.27 -23.73
C ALA A 270 0.81 -19.81 -24.52
N VAL A 271 1.02 -19.10 -25.61
CA VAL A 271 -0.01 -18.69 -26.54
C VAL A 271 0.32 -19.20 -27.95
N ASN A 272 -0.72 -19.53 -28.74
CA ASN A 272 -0.54 -19.83 -30.15
C ASN A 272 -0.41 -18.53 -30.96
N ALA A 273 0.62 -18.43 -31.78
CA ALA A 273 0.63 -17.41 -32.83
C ALA A 273 -0.46 -17.72 -33.86
N VAL A 274 -1.17 -16.70 -34.32
CA VAL A 274 -2.37 -16.84 -35.15
C VAL A 274 -2.12 -17.57 -36.49
N ASP A 275 -0.88 -17.54 -36.99
CA ASP A 275 -0.53 -18.07 -38.31
C ASP A 275 0.58 -19.15 -38.32
N VAL A 276 1.06 -19.59 -37.16
CA VAL A 276 2.19 -20.54 -37.10
C VAL A 276 1.99 -21.53 -35.95
N SER A 277 2.39 -22.78 -36.18
CA SER A 277 2.45 -23.82 -35.12
C SER A 277 3.47 -23.51 -34.01
N THR A 278 3.89 -22.28 -33.86
CA THR A 278 4.88 -21.83 -32.89
C THR A 278 4.17 -21.27 -31.65
N LEU A 279 4.54 -21.79 -30.50
CA LEU A 279 4.11 -21.24 -29.21
C LEU A 279 5.04 -20.09 -28.81
N TYR A 280 4.46 -19.02 -28.33
CA TYR A 280 5.15 -17.96 -27.63
C TYR A 280 4.84 -18.03 -26.15
N TYR A 281 5.83 -17.76 -25.33
CA TYR A 281 5.78 -17.91 -23.88
C TYR A 281 5.89 -16.57 -23.18
N GLY A 282 5.15 -16.42 -22.09
CA GLY A 282 5.26 -15.34 -21.14
C GLY A 282 5.35 -15.85 -19.71
N LEU A 283 5.81 -15.02 -18.80
CA LEU A 283 5.88 -15.30 -17.38
C LEU A 283 4.61 -14.78 -16.70
N MET A 284 4.04 -15.57 -15.77
CA MET A 284 2.91 -15.17 -14.93
C MET A 284 3.12 -15.61 -13.48
N ASP A 285 2.47 -14.93 -12.54
CA ASP A 285 2.46 -15.34 -11.15
C ASP A 285 1.47 -16.48 -10.88
N ARG A 286 1.51 -17.04 -9.67
CA ARG A 286 0.61 -18.14 -9.26
C ARG A 286 -0.86 -17.74 -9.14
N ASN A 287 -1.15 -16.42 -9.13
CA ASN A 287 -2.51 -15.90 -9.13
C ASN A 287 -3.04 -15.66 -10.56
N GLY A 288 -2.25 -16.06 -11.58
CA GLY A 288 -2.61 -15.89 -12.98
C GLY A 288 -2.37 -14.47 -13.54
N LYS A 289 -1.63 -13.59 -12.80
CA LYS A 289 -1.24 -12.28 -13.30
C LYS A 289 -0.07 -12.40 -14.24
N ARG A 290 -0.18 -11.86 -15.44
CA ARG A 290 0.91 -11.78 -16.41
C ARG A 290 2.02 -10.86 -15.91
N ILE A 291 3.26 -11.33 -16.01
CA ILE A 291 4.47 -10.59 -15.65
C ILE A 291 5.15 -10.06 -16.90
N THR A 292 5.17 -10.88 -17.95
CA THR A 292 5.69 -10.47 -19.26
C THR A 292 4.67 -10.78 -20.37
N PRO A 293 4.68 -10.03 -21.48
CA PRO A 293 3.95 -10.43 -22.67
C PRO A 293 4.50 -11.77 -23.23
N PRO A 294 3.73 -12.49 -24.08
CA PRO A 294 4.16 -13.76 -24.68
C PRO A 294 5.05 -13.49 -25.91
N ILE A 295 6.29 -13.12 -25.66
CA ILE A 295 7.27 -12.73 -26.70
C ILE A 295 8.50 -13.67 -26.76
N PHE A 296 8.56 -14.65 -25.89
CA PHE A 296 9.68 -15.59 -25.82
C PHE A 296 9.35 -16.89 -26.54
N THR A 297 10.36 -17.51 -27.15
CA THR A 297 10.22 -18.85 -27.76
C THR A 297 10.46 -19.98 -26.74
N SER A 298 11.10 -19.68 -25.61
CA SER A 298 11.14 -20.53 -24.42
C SER A 298 11.49 -19.71 -23.19
N ILE A 299 11.04 -20.18 -22.02
CA ILE A 299 11.42 -19.66 -20.70
C ILE A 299 11.91 -20.86 -19.89
N GLU A 300 13.12 -20.77 -19.33
CA GLU A 300 13.72 -21.78 -18.48
C GLU A 300 14.05 -21.17 -17.11
N ALA A 301 13.60 -21.79 -16.03
CA ALA A 301 14.00 -21.35 -14.68
C ALA A 301 15.46 -21.78 -14.43
N ILE A 302 16.32 -20.81 -14.17
CA ILE A 302 17.74 -21.01 -13.81
C ILE A 302 18.02 -20.75 -12.33
N GLY A 303 16.99 -20.39 -11.58
CA GLY A 303 16.97 -20.17 -10.15
C GLY A 303 15.54 -20.01 -9.67
N MET A 304 15.33 -19.87 -8.35
CA MET A 304 13.99 -19.77 -7.77
C MET A 304 13.17 -18.59 -8.29
N ASP A 305 13.83 -17.49 -8.68
CA ASP A 305 13.23 -16.25 -9.16
C ASP A 305 14.03 -15.63 -10.32
N LEU A 306 14.71 -16.48 -11.10
CA LEU A 306 15.51 -16.10 -12.27
C LEU A 306 15.15 -17.00 -13.46
N TYR A 307 14.93 -16.38 -14.61
CA TYR A 307 14.38 -17.01 -15.79
C TYR A 307 15.22 -16.65 -17.02
N PHE A 308 15.71 -17.64 -17.74
CA PHE A 308 16.39 -17.47 -19.00
C PHE A 308 15.40 -17.52 -20.15
N CYS A 309 15.37 -16.49 -20.98
CA CYS A 309 14.37 -16.29 -22.03
C CYS A 309 15.02 -16.25 -23.41
N LYS A 310 14.52 -17.06 -24.34
CA LYS A 310 14.91 -17.09 -25.76
C LYS A 310 13.83 -16.43 -26.64
N PRO A 311 14.14 -15.89 -27.84
CA PRO A 311 15.46 -15.99 -28.54
C PRO A 311 16.47 -14.94 -28.10
N GLN A 312 16.11 -13.95 -27.25
CA GLN A 312 16.98 -12.82 -26.92
C GLN A 312 18.18 -13.23 -26.05
N GLY A 313 18.16 -14.41 -25.43
CA GLY A 313 19.20 -14.88 -24.54
C GLY A 313 19.35 -14.03 -23.27
N ILE A 314 18.27 -13.48 -22.76
CA ILE A 314 18.27 -12.61 -21.57
C ILE A 314 17.84 -13.34 -20.32
N VAL A 315 18.31 -12.87 -19.18
CA VAL A 315 17.84 -13.31 -17.87
C VAL A 315 16.92 -12.23 -17.30
N ILE A 316 15.73 -12.62 -16.85
CA ILE A 316 14.80 -11.76 -16.14
C ILE A 316 14.54 -12.30 -14.74
N ASN A 317 14.16 -11.42 -13.80
CA ASN A 317 13.67 -11.80 -12.48
C ASN A 317 12.15 -12.03 -12.50
N GLY A 318 11.59 -12.49 -11.38
CA GLY A 318 10.16 -12.73 -11.23
C GLY A 318 9.26 -11.48 -11.27
N LYS A 319 9.83 -10.29 -11.51
CA LYS A 319 9.10 -9.06 -11.81
C LYS A 319 9.20 -8.69 -13.30
N GLY A 320 9.75 -9.56 -14.14
CA GLY A 320 9.96 -9.33 -15.56
C GLY A 320 11.09 -8.34 -15.89
N LYS A 321 11.89 -7.95 -14.91
CA LYS A 321 13.01 -7.02 -15.14
C LYS A 321 14.28 -7.80 -15.50
N ARG A 322 14.98 -7.33 -16.54
CA ARG A 322 16.27 -7.88 -16.95
C ARG A 322 17.28 -7.79 -15.80
N VAL A 323 18.00 -8.88 -15.60
CA VAL A 323 19.13 -8.98 -14.67
C VAL A 323 20.39 -8.84 -15.49
N GLU A 324 21.26 -7.89 -15.09
CA GLU A 324 22.55 -7.65 -15.74
C GLU A 324 23.58 -8.71 -15.36
#